data_0c32076b8fa4e65c93f6f5fa3b4316fc
#
_entry.id   0c32076b8fa4e65c93f6f5fa3b4316fc
#
_cell.length_a   1.000
_cell.length_b   1.000
_cell.length_c   1.000
_cell.angle_alpha   90.00
_cell.angle_beta   90.00
_cell.angle_gamma   90.00
#
_symmetry.space_group_name_H-M   'P 1'
#
loop_
_entity.id
_entity.type
_entity.pdbx_description
1 polymer ?
#
loop_
_entity_poly.entity_id
_entity_poly.type
_entity_poly.pdbx_seq_one_letter_code
_entity_poly.pdbx_strand_id
1 'polypeptide(L)'
;LVDDTPTQEDRLVEDEELQRRKSYLSSAMSVLNDRERRVFEQRRLVEDPATLEQLSEEFGVSRERIRQIEVRAFEKVQKAVTSTARRAEAPAA
;
A
#
# COMPACT_ATOMS: atom_id res chain seq x y z
N LEU A 1 18.92 25.12 -24.37
CA LEU A 1 19.11 24.40 -23.08
C LEU A 1 17.77 23.91 -22.59
N VAL A 2 17.59 22.61 -22.61
CA VAL A 2 16.39 22.00 -22.06
C VAL A 2 16.55 21.95 -20.55
N ASP A 3 15.65 22.62 -19.85
CA ASP A 3 15.60 22.56 -18.40
C ASP A 3 14.77 21.32 -18.01
N ASP A 4 15.43 20.36 -17.37
CA ASP A 4 14.78 19.12 -16.94
C ASP A 4 13.99 19.30 -15.63
N THR A 5 14.00 20.52 -15.07
CA THR A 5 13.24 20.80 -13.86
C THR A 5 11.74 20.82 -14.16
N PRO A 6 10.90 20.05 -13.44
CA PRO A 6 9.46 20.07 -13.66
C PRO A 6 8.88 21.45 -13.44
N THR A 7 7.90 21.82 -14.25
CA THR A 7 7.17 23.09 -14.08
C THR A 7 6.25 22.97 -12.85
N GLN A 8 5.73 24.12 -12.39
CA GLN A 8 4.76 24.13 -11.28
C GLN A 8 3.51 23.32 -11.60
N GLU A 9 3.07 23.36 -12.85
CA GLU A 9 1.91 22.58 -13.30
C GLU A 9 2.17 21.09 -13.22
N ASP A 10 3.37 20.65 -13.64
CA ASP A 10 3.77 19.25 -13.56
C ASP A 10 3.84 18.78 -12.12
N ARG A 11 4.39 19.62 -11.22
CA ARG A 11 4.47 19.30 -9.80
C ARG A 11 3.10 19.19 -9.16
N LEU A 12 2.17 20.06 -9.52
CA LEU A 12 0.80 20.02 -9.01
C LEU A 12 0.10 18.74 -9.44
N VAL A 13 0.25 18.34 -10.70
CA VAL A 13 -0.35 17.10 -11.23
C VAL A 13 0.25 15.88 -10.52
N GLU A 14 1.56 15.87 -10.33
CA GLU A 14 2.24 14.79 -9.61
C GLU A 14 1.76 14.68 -8.16
N ASP A 15 1.60 15.82 -7.48
CA ASP A 15 1.12 15.86 -6.10
C ASP A 15 -0.31 15.35 -5.99
N GLU A 16 -1.17 15.75 -6.90
CA GLU A 16 -2.56 15.28 -6.94
C GLU A 16 -2.63 13.77 -7.18
N GLU A 17 -1.82 13.27 -8.10
CA GLU A 17 -1.76 11.85 -8.39
C GLU A 17 -1.23 11.06 -7.18
N LEU A 18 -0.20 11.57 -6.52
CA LEU A 18 0.36 10.95 -5.33
C LEU A 18 -0.69 10.89 -4.21
N GLN A 19 -1.44 11.98 -3.99
CA GLN A 19 -2.49 12.01 -2.98
C GLN A 19 -3.61 11.02 -3.32
N ARG A 20 -3.95 10.87 -4.59
CA ARG A 20 -4.94 9.91 -5.04
C ARG A 20 -4.50 8.48 -4.74
N ARG A 21 -3.23 8.15 -5.04
CA ARG A 21 -2.65 6.84 -4.75
C ARG A 21 -2.65 6.55 -3.25
N LYS A 22 -2.28 7.53 -2.44
CA LYS A 22 -2.30 7.40 -0.98
C LYS A 22 -3.71 7.17 -0.46
N SER A 23 -4.69 7.86 -1.03
CA SER A 23 -6.10 7.70 -0.67
C SER A 23 -6.60 6.29 -0.99
N TYR A 24 -6.26 5.77 -2.18
CA TYR A 24 -6.62 4.40 -2.57
C TYR A 24 -6.00 3.38 -1.64
N LEU A 25 -4.72 3.56 -1.30
CA LEU A 25 -4.02 2.65 -0.39
C LEU A 25 -4.64 2.70 1.00
N SER A 26 -4.92 3.89 1.52
CA SER A 26 -5.54 4.05 2.83
C SER A 26 -6.91 3.35 2.90
N SER A 27 -7.73 3.52 1.87
CA SER A 27 -9.03 2.84 1.77
C SER A 27 -8.84 1.32 1.70
N ALA A 28 -7.85 0.87 0.93
CA ALA A 28 -7.58 -0.56 0.76
C ALA A 28 -7.11 -1.19 2.07
N MET A 29 -6.34 -0.45 2.88
CA MET A 29 -5.86 -0.95 4.16
C MET A 29 -7.00 -1.28 5.14
N SER A 30 -8.16 -0.70 4.94
CA SER A 30 -9.32 -0.93 5.80
C SER A 30 -9.87 -2.35 5.68
N VAL A 31 -9.55 -3.09 4.60
CA VAL A 31 -9.99 -4.48 4.43
C VAL A 31 -9.13 -5.47 5.23
N LEU A 32 -8.01 -5.00 5.77
CA LEU A 32 -7.10 -5.84 6.52
C LEU A 32 -7.50 -5.86 8.00
N ASN A 33 -7.34 -7.03 8.65
CA ASN A 33 -7.44 -7.09 10.10
C ASN A 33 -6.18 -6.48 10.73
N ASP A 34 -6.16 -6.32 12.05
CA ASP A 34 -5.06 -5.65 12.75
C ASP A 34 -3.72 -6.34 12.52
N ARG A 35 -3.69 -7.68 12.53
CA ARG A 35 -2.47 -8.46 12.31
C ARG A 35 -1.97 -8.28 10.88
N GLU A 36 -2.85 -8.41 9.91
CA GLU A 36 -2.50 -8.25 8.49
C GLU A 36 -1.99 -6.84 8.22
N ARG A 37 -2.65 -5.84 8.79
CA ARG A 37 -2.25 -4.44 8.65
C ARG A 37 -0.86 -4.20 9.23
N ARG A 38 -0.62 -4.69 10.44
CA ARG A 38 0.68 -4.53 11.11
C ARG A 38 1.81 -5.15 10.28
N VAL A 39 1.62 -6.39 9.83
CA VAL A 39 2.61 -7.09 9.02
C VAL A 39 2.85 -6.35 7.71
N PHE A 40 1.79 -5.95 7.03
CA PHE A 40 1.89 -5.25 5.76
C PHE A 40 2.63 -3.91 5.91
N GLU A 41 2.26 -3.12 6.92
CA GLU A 41 2.90 -1.83 7.19
C GLU A 41 4.38 -1.99 7.47
N GLN A 42 4.76 -2.93 8.32
CA GLN A 42 6.15 -3.13 8.73
C GLN A 42 7.01 -3.75 7.64
N ARG A 43 6.40 -4.43 6.68
CA ARG A 43 7.13 -5.09 5.60
C ARG A 43 7.17 -4.28 4.30
N ARG A 44 6.14 -3.47 4.05
CA ARG A 44 5.94 -2.85 2.73
C ARG A 44 5.89 -1.34 2.74
N LEU A 45 5.57 -0.71 3.87
CA LEU A 45 5.30 0.73 3.92
C LEU A 45 6.35 1.53 4.68
N VAL A 46 7.44 0.91 5.10
CA VAL A 46 8.53 1.59 5.80
C VAL A 46 9.83 1.43 5.01
N GLU A 47 10.76 2.37 5.20
CA GLU A 47 12.05 2.35 4.51
C GLU A 47 12.94 1.20 4.99
N ASP A 48 12.81 0.83 6.27
CA ASP A 48 13.61 -0.22 6.89
C ASP A 48 12.68 -1.33 7.36
N PRO A 49 12.34 -2.28 6.46
CA PRO A 49 11.36 -3.31 6.79
C PRO A 49 11.79 -4.22 7.94
N ALA A 50 10.83 -4.54 8.81
CA ALA A 50 11.04 -5.54 9.86
C ALA A 50 11.30 -6.91 9.20
N THR A 51 12.13 -7.72 9.86
CA THR A 51 12.38 -9.07 9.37
C THR A 51 11.21 -9.99 9.74
N LEU A 52 11.11 -11.11 9.02
CA LEU A 52 10.10 -12.13 9.33
C LEU A 52 10.29 -12.65 10.75
N GLU A 53 11.55 -12.78 11.19
CA GLU A 53 11.87 -13.24 12.54
C GLU A 53 11.38 -12.26 13.61
N GLN A 54 11.61 -10.96 13.40
CA GLN A 54 11.13 -9.93 14.33
C GLN A 54 9.61 -9.97 14.47
N LEU A 55 8.91 -10.09 13.37
CA LEU A 55 7.44 -10.16 13.38
C LEU A 55 6.94 -11.49 13.96
N SER A 56 7.65 -12.59 13.72
CA SER A 56 7.28 -13.87 14.29
C SER A 56 7.36 -13.83 15.82
N GLU A 57 8.37 -13.16 16.35
CA GLU A 57 8.51 -12.97 17.79
C GLU A 57 7.42 -12.06 18.35
N GLU A 58 7.11 -10.96 17.64
CA GLU A 58 6.07 -10.01 18.04
C GLU A 58 4.70 -10.69 18.17
N PHE A 59 4.35 -11.54 17.20
CA PHE A 59 3.04 -12.19 17.16
C PHE A 59 3.01 -13.60 17.73
N GLY A 60 4.15 -14.13 18.10
CA GLY A 60 4.21 -15.48 18.67
C GLY A 60 3.84 -16.58 17.66
N VAL A 61 4.16 -16.39 16.40
CA VAL A 61 3.90 -17.36 15.33
C VAL A 61 5.20 -17.63 14.54
N SER A 62 5.18 -18.61 13.66
CA SER A 62 6.35 -18.95 12.84
C SER A 62 6.63 -17.89 11.78
N ARG A 63 7.88 -17.84 11.30
CA ARG A 63 8.26 -16.97 10.19
C ARG A 63 7.44 -17.30 8.94
N GLU A 64 7.19 -18.57 8.70
CA GLU A 64 6.37 -19.00 7.56
C GLU A 64 4.94 -18.47 7.68
N ARG A 65 4.40 -18.44 8.89
CA ARG A 65 3.06 -17.87 9.10
C ARG A 65 3.05 -16.38 8.79
N ILE A 66 4.10 -15.65 9.20
CA ILE A 66 4.22 -14.21 8.88
C ILE A 66 4.29 -14.01 7.37
N ARG A 67 5.07 -14.84 6.67
CA ARG A 67 5.16 -14.78 5.20
C ARG A 67 3.79 -14.97 4.56
N GLN A 68 3.03 -15.96 5.03
CA GLN A 68 1.67 -16.21 4.53
C GLN A 68 0.75 -15.03 4.79
N ILE A 69 0.85 -14.41 5.96
CA ILE A 69 0.04 -13.24 6.32
C ILE A 69 0.40 -12.07 5.39
N GLU A 70 1.68 -11.84 5.15
CA GLU A 70 2.15 -10.78 4.25
C GLU A 70 1.60 -10.97 2.83
N VAL A 71 1.69 -12.17 2.28
CA VAL A 71 1.20 -12.48 0.94
C VAL A 71 -0.31 -12.26 0.86
N ARG A 72 -1.06 -12.76 1.84
CA ARG A 72 -2.51 -12.60 1.88
C ARG A 72 -2.92 -11.14 2.00
N ALA A 73 -2.22 -10.39 2.87
CA ALA A 73 -2.48 -8.96 3.03
C ALA A 73 -2.23 -8.21 1.73
N PHE A 74 -1.12 -8.51 1.06
CA PHE A 74 -0.78 -7.88 -0.22
C PHE A 74 -1.86 -8.17 -1.28
N GLU A 75 -2.31 -9.40 -1.38
CA GLU A 75 -3.38 -9.78 -2.32
C GLU A 75 -4.67 -9.02 -2.05
N LYS A 76 -5.05 -8.91 -0.77
CA LYS A 76 -6.26 -8.17 -0.38
C LYS A 76 -6.15 -6.69 -0.73
N VAL A 77 -5.00 -6.08 -0.44
CA VAL A 77 -4.76 -4.67 -0.73
C VAL A 77 -4.77 -4.43 -2.24
N GLN A 78 -4.08 -5.27 -3.01
CA GLN A 78 -4.03 -5.16 -4.47
C GLN A 78 -5.44 -5.23 -5.07
N LYS A 79 -6.22 -6.18 -4.63
CA LYS A 79 -7.60 -6.34 -5.10
C LYS A 79 -8.47 -5.14 -4.73
N ALA A 80 -8.33 -4.63 -3.51
CA ALA A 80 -9.10 -3.48 -3.05
C ALA A 80 -8.71 -2.20 -3.79
N VAL A 81 -7.42 -1.97 -4.02
CA VAL A 81 -6.94 -0.81 -4.78
C VAL A 81 -7.45 -0.87 -6.21
N THR A 82 -7.36 -2.02 -6.87
CA THR A 82 -7.85 -2.21 -8.22
C THR A 82 -9.35 -1.95 -8.32
N SER A 83 -10.11 -2.47 -7.37
CA SER A 83 -11.57 -2.27 -7.32
C SER A 83 -11.93 -0.79 -7.14
N THR A 84 -11.25 -0.10 -6.23
CA THR A 84 -11.48 1.32 -5.98
C THR A 84 -11.12 2.17 -7.21
N ALA A 85 -9.99 1.88 -7.84
CA ALA A 85 -9.55 2.59 -9.02
C ALA A 85 -10.54 2.41 -10.18
N ARG A 86 -11.07 1.21 -10.37
CA ARG A 86 -12.07 0.93 -11.39
C ARG A 86 -13.35 1.72 -11.16
N ARG A 87 -13.80 1.81 -9.90
CA ARG A 87 -14.98 2.60 -9.55
C ARG A 87 -14.78 4.08 -9.84
N ALA A 88 -13.59 4.60 -9.52
CA ALA A 88 -13.26 6.00 -9.76
C ALA A 88 -13.19 6.33 -11.25
N GLU A 89 -12.78 5.37 -12.09
CA GLU A 89 -12.64 5.52 -13.53
C GLU A 89 -13.90 5.13 -14.30
N ALA A 90 -14.86 4.50 -13.63
CA ALA A 90 -16.08 4.08 -14.29
C ALA A 90 -16.85 5.28 -14.81
N PRO A 91 -17.34 5.25 -16.07
CA PRO A 91 -18.17 6.33 -16.58
C PRO A 91 -19.45 6.45 -15.78
N ALA A 92 -19.90 7.68 -15.58
CA ALA A 92 -21.18 7.91 -14.92
C ALA A 92 -22.29 7.31 -15.77
N ALA A 93 -23.09 6.45 -15.18
CA ALA A 93 -24.21 5.84 -15.88
C ALA A 93 -25.33 6.87 -16.11
#